data_e289d25a8eb203ebc7e10d4ef4b8ecfe
#
_entry.id   e289d25a8eb203ebc7e10d4ef4b8ecfe
#
_cell.length_a   1.000
_cell.length_b   1.000
_cell.length_c   1.000
_cell.angle_alpha   90.00
_cell.angle_beta   90.00
_cell.angle_gamma   90.00
#
_symmetry.space_group_name_H-M   'P 1'
#
loop_
_entity.id
_entity.type
_entity.pdbx_description
1 polymer ?
#
loop_
_entity_poly.entity_id
_entity_poly.type
_entity_poly.pdbx_seq_one_letter_code
_entity_poly.pdbx_strand_id
1 'polypeptide(L)'
;MDIMPKWVDIIIVPLLSLFLAAFLSALLIIAIGESPIAALNLMIEGTLLRSAGWGYMLYYTTNFIFTGLAVSVAFHAALFNIGGEGQAMIGGLGVALVCLFIPWPHWTLAIVGASIGAAVFGMIWAGLPAYLQAKRGSHIVITTIMFNFIAAGVLNFFLVDVLKPKGSMDPASANFPVSTHLPTFQDIASLFGFEKAFRSAPANVSFFIALLACVAVWYLIWRSPLGYEIRALGKSGPAARYAGVRPVKIIMIAMMISGA
;
A
#
# COMPACT_ATOMS: atom_id res chain seq x y z
N MET A 1 16.00 33.33 12.07
CA MET A 1 15.19 34.07 13.04
C MET A 1 13.87 33.33 13.18
N ASP A 2 13.77 32.43 14.14
CA ASP A 2 12.49 31.79 14.46
C ASP A 2 11.66 32.80 15.24
N ILE A 3 10.78 33.51 14.55
CA ILE A 3 9.97 34.57 15.08
C ILE A 3 8.81 34.04 15.93
N MET A 4 8.51 32.74 15.84
CA MET A 4 7.40 32.12 16.56
C MET A 4 7.88 31.05 17.57
N PRO A 5 7.23 30.95 18.73
CA PRO A 5 7.49 29.89 19.69
C PRO A 5 7.16 28.52 19.06
N LYS A 6 7.98 27.49 19.29
CA LYS A 6 7.83 26.14 18.71
C LYS A 6 6.44 25.51 18.94
N TRP A 7 5.78 25.84 20.05
CA TRP A 7 4.43 25.33 20.33
C TRP A 7 3.37 25.91 19.38
N VAL A 8 3.58 27.13 18.84
CA VAL A 8 2.69 27.72 17.83
C VAL A 8 2.75 26.91 16.54
N ASP A 9 3.94 26.58 16.08
CA ASP A 9 4.12 25.78 14.85
C ASP A 9 3.61 24.35 15.02
N ILE A 10 3.75 23.77 16.22
CA ILE A 10 3.37 22.36 16.45
C ILE A 10 1.87 22.20 16.72
N ILE A 11 1.22 23.19 17.33
CA ILE A 11 -0.18 23.09 17.77
C ILE A 11 -1.08 24.03 16.99
N ILE A 12 -0.79 25.34 16.99
CA ILE A 12 -1.71 26.34 16.42
C ILE A 12 -1.79 26.22 14.90
N VAL A 13 -0.67 26.07 14.20
CA VAL A 13 -0.66 26.00 12.73
C VAL A 13 -1.46 24.78 12.24
N PRO A 14 -1.25 23.56 12.75
CA PRO A 14 -2.08 22.41 12.36
C PRO A 14 -3.56 22.56 12.70
N LEU A 15 -3.89 23.11 13.88
CA LEU A 15 -5.29 23.34 14.27
C LEU A 15 -5.97 24.37 13.39
N LEU A 16 -5.28 25.46 13.07
CA LEU A 16 -5.79 26.50 12.15
C LEU A 16 -6.01 25.93 10.75
N SER A 17 -5.06 25.12 10.26
CA SER A 17 -5.17 24.44 8.95
C SER A 17 -6.35 23.49 8.91
N LEU A 18 -6.55 22.69 9.98
CA LEU A 18 -7.68 21.78 10.10
C LEU A 18 -9.02 22.54 10.15
N PHE A 19 -9.09 23.63 10.94
CA PHE A 19 -10.27 24.48 11.02
C PHE A 19 -10.61 25.10 9.66
N LEU A 20 -9.60 25.65 8.97
CA LEU A 20 -9.79 26.25 7.65
C LEU A 20 -10.26 25.22 6.62
N ALA A 21 -9.68 24.01 6.63
CA ALA A 21 -10.10 22.92 5.76
C ALA A 21 -11.57 22.50 6.04
N ALA A 22 -11.93 22.35 7.32
CA ALA A 22 -13.29 22.02 7.74
C ALA A 22 -14.28 23.13 7.34
N PHE A 23 -13.90 24.40 7.53
CA PHE A 23 -14.72 25.54 7.14
C PHE A 23 -14.97 25.59 5.64
N LEU A 24 -13.91 25.44 4.82
CA LEU A 24 -14.05 25.43 3.36
C LEU A 24 -14.90 24.23 2.90
N SER A 25 -14.71 23.06 3.51
CA SER A 25 -15.52 21.87 3.21
C SER A 25 -17.00 22.11 3.56
N ALA A 26 -17.29 22.73 4.70
CA ALA A 26 -18.64 23.08 5.09
C ALA A 26 -19.31 24.05 4.10
N LEU A 27 -18.56 25.06 3.61
CA LEU A 27 -19.07 25.99 2.59
C LEU A 27 -19.42 25.25 1.27
N LEU A 28 -18.59 24.30 0.84
CA LEU A 28 -18.88 23.50 -0.34
C LEU A 28 -20.12 22.62 -0.15
N ILE A 29 -20.29 22.00 1.03
CA ILE A 29 -21.49 21.19 1.33
C ILE A 29 -22.76 22.06 1.29
N ILE A 30 -22.72 23.28 1.87
CA ILE A 30 -23.82 24.24 1.81
C ILE A 30 -24.11 24.66 0.37
N ALA A 31 -23.08 24.90 -0.43
CA ALA A 31 -23.25 25.30 -1.84
C ALA A 31 -23.93 24.21 -2.70
N ILE A 32 -23.79 22.94 -2.31
CA ILE A 32 -24.49 21.80 -2.96
C ILE A 32 -25.94 21.66 -2.43
N GLY A 33 -26.31 22.40 -1.37
CA GLY A 33 -27.65 22.34 -0.78
C GLY A 33 -27.80 21.37 0.38
N GLU A 34 -26.68 20.81 0.87
CA GLU A 34 -26.68 19.83 1.96
C GLU A 34 -26.24 20.45 3.30
N SER A 35 -26.56 19.77 4.39
CA SER A 35 -26.18 20.20 5.75
C SER A 35 -24.82 19.66 6.14
N PRO A 36 -23.81 20.51 6.47
CA PRO A 36 -22.50 20.06 6.95
C PRO A 36 -22.59 19.22 8.23
N ILE A 37 -23.52 19.53 9.12
CA ILE A 37 -23.73 18.78 10.36
C ILE A 37 -24.28 17.39 10.06
N ALA A 38 -25.24 17.27 9.13
CA ALA A 38 -25.75 15.97 8.72
C ALA A 38 -24.66 15.12 8.05
N ALA A 39 -23.84 15.71 7.19
CA ALA A 39 -22.69 15.05 6.58
C ALA A 39 -21.69 14.53 7.62
N LEU A 40 -21.35 15.36 8.61
CA LEU A 40 -20.45 14.97 9.70
C LEU A 40 -21.03 13.84 10.54
N ASN A 41 -22.31 13.91 10.89
CA ASN A 41 -22.98 12.84 11.64
C ASN A 41 -22.99 11.51 10.87
N LEU A 42 -23.28 11.54 9.56
CA LEU A 42 -23.22 10.36 8.71
C LEU A 42 -21.80 9.76 8.64
N MET A 43 -20.78 10.60 8.57
CA MET A 43 -19.38 10.15 8.59
C MET A 43 -19.03 9.46 9.92
N ILE A 44 -19.40 10.05 11.04
CA ILE A 44 -19.14 9.50 12.38
C ILE A 44 -19.94 8.19 12.56
N GLU A 45 -21.23 8.20 12.26
CA GLU A 45 -22.08 7.02 12.37
C GLU A 45 -21.59 5.88 11.48
N GLY A 46 -21.31 6.15 10.20
CA GLY A 46 -20.87 5.14 9.25
C GLY A 46 -19.50 4.54 9.57
N THR A 47 -18.58 5.33 10.14
CA THR A 47 -17.21 4.90 10.39
C THR A 47 -17.03 4.34 11.79
N LEU A 48 -17.53 5.03 12.84
CA LEU A 48 -17.22 4.70 14.22
C LEU A 48 -18.33 3.94 14.95
N LEU A 49 -19.60 4.20 14.62
CA LEU A 49 -20.72 3.60 15.34
C LEU A 49 -21.23 2.30 14.72
N ARG A 50 -20.98 2.07 13.43
CA ARG A 50 -21.35 0.81 12.76
C ARG A 50 -20.19 -0.18 12.78
N SER A 51 -20.45 -1.43 13.10
CA SER A 51 -19.44 -2.49 13.07
C SER A 51 -18.84 -2.71 11.67
N ALA A 52 -19.62 -2.51 10.61
CA ALA A 52 -19.13 -2.51 9.24
C ALA A 52 -18.06 -1.43 9.00
N GLY A 53 -18.23 -0.24 9.59
CA GLY A 53 -17.24 0.86 9.49
C GLY A 53 -15.86 0.45 10.01
N TRP A 54 -15.80 -0.22 11.15
CA TRP A 54 -14.55 -0.78 11.68
C TRP A 54 -13.91 -1.80 10.72
N GLY A 55 -14.71 -2.63 10.07
CA GLY A 55 -14.20 -3.57 9.08
C GLY A 55 -13.62 -2.87 7.84
N TYR A 56 -14.26 -1.82 7.34
CA TYR A 56 -13.70 -0.99 6.27
C TYR A 56 -12.43 -0.26 6.72
N MET A 57 -12.38 0.26 7.95
CA MET A 57 -11.17 0.85 8.51
C MET A 57 -10.00 -0.14 8.52
N LEU A 58 -10.21 -1.36 8.98
CA LEU A 58 -9.18 -2.41 8.97
C LEU A 58 -8.73 -2.78 7.57
N TYR A 59 -9.64 -2.83 6.61
CA TYR A 59 -9.31 -3.07 5.20
C TYR A 59 -8.40 -1.99 4.63
N TYR A 60 -8.75 -0.71 4.78
CA TYR A 60 -7.90 0.40 4.32
C TYR A 60 -6.60 0.48 5.11
N THR A 61 -6.63 0.22 6.41
CA THR A 61 -5.43 0.16 7.26
C THR A 61 -4.44 -0.87 6.73
N THR A 62 -4.91 -2.06 6.31
CA THR A 62 -4.08 -3.10 5.71
C THR A 62 -3.33 -2.56 4.48
N ASN A 63 -4.04 -1.90 3.56
CA ASN A 63 -3.45 -1.31 2.37
C ASN A 63 -2.43 -0.22 2.71
N PHE A 64 -2.76 0.66 3.67
CA PHE A 64 -1.87 1.74 4.09
C PHE A 64 -0.64 1.23 4.85
N ILE A 65 -0.72 0.12 5.57
CA ILE A 65 0.45 -0.52 6.19
C ILE A 65 1.42 -0.95 5.10
N PHE A 66 0.99 -1.69 4.08
CA PHE A 66 1.88 -2.14 3.02
C PHE A 66 2.50 -0.97 2.24
N THR A 67 1.70 -0.01 1.81
CA THR A 67 2.22 1.16 1.09
C THR A 67 3.14 2.03 1.96
N GLY A 68 2.82 2.18 3.25
CA GLY A 68 3.67 2.87 4.21
C GLY A 68 5.02 2.17 4.43
N LEU A 69 5.02 0.83 4.52
CA LEU A 69 6.25 0.03 4.62
C LEU A 69 7.09 0.15 3.35
N ALA A 70 6.46 0.12 2.16
CA ALA A 70 7.12 0.32 0.88
C ALA A 70 7.88 1.66 0.85
N VAL A 71 7.20 2.75 1.16
CA VAL A 71 7.81 4.09 1.22
C VAL A 71 8.91 4.13 2.29
N SER A 72 8.66 3.56 3.48
CA SER A 72 9.62 3.57 4.60
C SER A 72 10.94 2.90 4.24
N VAL A 73 10.92 1.71 3.61
CA VAL A 73 12.13 0.99 3.22
C VAL A 73 12.96 1.82 2.24
N ALA A 74 12.34 2.36 1.19
CA ALA A 74 13.02 3.19 0.21
C ALA A 74 13.58 4.48 0.85
N PHE A 75 12.82 5.12 1.74
CA PHE A 75 13.20 6.36 2.39
C PHE A 75 14.42 6.22 3.29
N HIS A 76 14.62 5.06 3.92
CA HIS A 76 15.84 4.76 4.68
C HIS A 76 17.10 4.73 3.80
N ALA A 77 16.95 4.51 2.49
CA ALA A 77 18.04 4.63 1.51
C ALA A 77 18.12 6.03 0.87
N ALA A 78 17.41 7.03 1.40
CA ALA A 78 17.21 8.36 0.79
C ALA A 78 16.58 8.31 -0.62
N LEU A 79 15.75 7.31 -0.89
CA LEU A 79 15.00 7.16 -2.13
C LEU A 79 13.52 7.46 -1.85
N PHE A 80 12.96 8.45 -2.51
CA PHE A 80 11.56 8.79 -2.36
C PHE A 80 10.72 8.03 -3.40
N ASN A 81 10.26 6.83 -3.01
CA ASN A 81 9.47 5.96 -3.88
C ASN A 81 7.99 6.39 -3.90
N ILE A 82 7.56 7.04 -4.99
CA ILE A 82 6.14 7.37 -5.25
C ILE A 82 5.47 6.31 -6.14
N GLY A 83 6.18 5.23 -6.46
CA GLY A 83 5.71 4.13 -7.32
C GLY A 83 4.80 3.11 -6.63
N GLY A 84 4.42 3.33 -5.37
CA GLY A 84 3.62 2.36 -4.60
C GLY A 84 2.29 1.99 -5.27
N GLU A 85 1.64 2.93 -5.96
CA GLU A 85 0.41 2.67 -6.70
C GLU A 85 0.63 1.66 -7.84
N GLY A 86 1.61 1.91 -8.71
CA GLY A 86 1.95 1.00 -9.81
C GLY A 86 2.47 -0.35 -9.33
N GLN A 87 3.24 -0.36 -8.23
CA GLN A 87 3.72 -1.60 -7.60
C GLN A 87 2.55 -2.42 -7.05
N ALA A 88 1.57 -1.80 -6.41
CA ALA A 88 0.36 -2.46 -5.94
C ALA A 88 -0.51 -2.99 -7.08
N MET A 89 -0.67 -2.23 -8.18
CA MET A 89 -1.39 -2.68 -9.38
C MET A 89 -0.75 -3.93 -10.00
N ILE A 90 0.56 -3.91 -10.18
CA ILE A 90 1.29 -5.04 -10.78
C ILE A 90 1.41 -6.20 -9.79
N GLY A 91 1.58 -5.94 -8.50
CA GLY A 91 1.47 -6.95 -7.44
C GLY A 91 0.10 -7.64 -7.44
N GLY A 92 -0.98 -6.86 -7.55
CA GLY A 92 -2.34 -7.37 -7.70
C GLY A 92 -2.54 -8.23 -8.95
N LEU A 93 -1.92 -7.84 -10.07
CA LEU A 93 -1.88 -8.70 -11.26
C LEU A 93 -1.19 -10.03 -10.97
N GLY A 94 -0.07 -10.02 -10.23
CA GLY A 94 0.62 -11.23 -9.79
C GLY A 94 -0.26 -12.14 -8.94
N VAL A 95 -1.03 -11.58 -8.01
CA VAL A 95 -2.05 -12.30 -7.22
C VAL A 95 -3.09 -12.93 -8.14
N ALA A 96 -3.65 -12.14 -9.09
CA ALA A 96 -4.68 -12.61 -10.00
C ALA A 96 -4.19 -13.79 -10.85
N LEU A 97 -2.99 -13.72 -11.40
CA LEU A 97 -2.40 -14.81 -12.19
C LEU A 97 -2.21 -16.08 -11.35
N VAL A 98 -1.67 -15.95 -10.14
CA VAL A 98 -1.46 -17.09 -9.24
C VAL A 98 -2.79 -17.73 -8.80
N CYS A 99 -3.80 -16.92 -8.47
CA CYS A 99 -5.09 -17.45 -8.01
C CYS A 99 -5.94 -18.02 -9.13
N LEU A 100 -5.84 -17.52 -10.38
CA LEU A 100 -6.65 -17.98 -11.49
C LEU A 100 -6.04 -19.19 -12.21
N PHE A 101 -4.72 -19.26 -12.34
CA PHE A 101 -4.06 -20.27 -13.16
C PHE A 101 -3.49 -21.46 -12.38
N ILE A 102 -3.34 -21.33 -11.04
CA ILE A 102 -2.87 -22.44 -10.21
C ILE A 102 -4.05 -23.00 -9.41
N PRO A 103 -4.34 -24.30 -9.52
CA PRO A 103 -5.40 -24.93 -8.72
C PRO A 103 -4.96 -25.07 -7.26
N TRP A 104 -5.58 -24.31 -6.38
CA TRP A 104 -5.28 -24.32 -4.95
C TRP A 104 -6.24 -25.23 -4.20
N PRO A 105 -5.75 -26.19 -3.39
CA PRO A 105 -6.62 -27.08 -2.63
C PRO A 105 -7.29 -26.36 -1.45
N HIS A 106 -6.66 -25.33 -0.90
CA HIS A 106 -7.15 -24.60 0.25
C HIS A 106 -6.61 -23.16 0.30
N TRP A 107 -7.37 -22.24 0.88
CA TRP A 107 -7.03 -20.82 0.97
C TRP A 107 -5.67 -20.55 1.69
N THR A 108 -5.27 -21.41 2.65
CA THR A 108 -4.00 -21.26 3.38
C THR A 108 -2.77 -21.42 2.50
N LEU A 109 -2.83 -22.27 1.49
CA LEU A 109 -1.77 -22.40 0.50
C LEU A 109 -1.89 -21.30 -0.58
N ALA A 110 -3.11 -20.96 -0.95
CA ALA A 110 -3.39 -19.89 -1.90
C ALA A 110 -2.83 -18.54 -1.44
N ILE A 111 -2.99 -18.19 -0.14
CA ILE A 111 -2.48 -16.92 0.40
C ILE A 111 -0.94 -16.85 0.35
N VAL A 112 -0.24 -17.96 0.58
CA VAL A 112 1.22 -18.00 0.47
C VAL A 112 1.64 -17.83 -0.98
N GLY A 113 1.01 -18.56 -1.90
CA GLY A 113 1.27 -18.43 -3.34
C GLY A 113 0.96 -17.04 -3.87
N ALA A 114 -0.19 -16.48 -3.49
CA ALA A 114 -0.61 -15.13 -3.85
C ALA A 114 0.35 -14.05 -3.32
N SER A 115 0.80 -14.19 -2.06
CA SER A 115 1.79 -13.27 -1.47
C SER A 115 3.13 -13.32 -2.21
N ILE A 116 3.59 -14.52 -2.58
CA ILE A 116 4.81 -14.68 -3.39
C ILE A 116 4.60 -14.06 -4.78
N GLY A 117 3.45 -14.30 -5.41
CA GLY A 117 3.09 -13.68 -6.69
C GLY A 117 3.11 -12.17 -6.64
N ALA A 118 2.44 -11.58 -5.63
CA ALA A 118 2.45 -10.15 -5.39
C ALA A 118 3.87 -9.60 -5.23
N ALA A 119 4.66 -10.23 -4.34
CA ALA A 119 6.02 -9.80 -4.05
C ALA A 119 6.93 -9.87 -5.28
N VAL A 120 6.89 -10.95 -6.05
CA VAL A 120 7.71 -11.10 -7.26
C VAL A 120 7.35 -10.06 -8.31
N PHE A 121 6.06 -9.87 -8.59
CA PHE A 121 5.61 -8.90 -9.60
C PHE A 121 5.90 -7.46 -9.17
N GLY A 122 5.60 -7.10 -7.91
CA GLY A 122 5.90 -5.78 -7.36
C GLY A 122 7.41 -5.50 -7.29
N MET A 123 8.21 -6.49 -6.90
CA MET A 123 9.68 -6.42 -6.87
C MET A 123 10.27 -6.17 -8.26
N ILE A 124 9.84 -6.93 -9.28
CA ILE A 124 10.28 -6.75 -10.67
C ILE A 124 9.90 -5.35 -11.15
N TRP A 125 8.67 -4.92 -10.87
CA TRP A 125 8.20 -3.59 -11.27
C TRP A 125 8.99 -2.47 -10.64
N ALA A 126 9.27 -2.53 -9.35
CA ALA A 126 10.11 -1.55 -8.64
C ALA A 126 11.58 -1.59 -9.07
N GLY A 127 12.04 -2.73 -9.53
CA GLY A 127 13.41 -2.93 -10.03
C GLY A 127 13.72 -2.10 -11.27
N LEU A 128 12.73 -1.82 -12.13
CA LEU A 128 12.91 -1.03 -13.35
C LEU A 128 13.30 0.43 -13.05
N PRO A 129 12.51 1.22 -12.28
CA PRO A 129 12.92 2.57 -11.89
C PRO A 129 14.19 2.58 -11.02
N ALA A 130 14.38 1.55 -10.19
CA ALA A 130 15.61 1.41 -9.40
C ALA A 130 16.85 1.27 -10.29
N TYR A 131 16.78 0.48 -11.36
CA TYR A 131 17.87 0.33 -12.32
C TYR A 131 18.16 1.65 -13.04
N LEU A 132 17.13 2.36 -13.49
CA LEU A 132 17.27 3.66 -14.13
C LEU A 132 17.93 4.68 -13.20
N GLN A 133 17.53 4.72 -11.93
CA GLN A 133 18.17 5.56 -10.91
C GLN A 133 19.63 5.16 -10.69
N ALA A 134 19.90 3.89 -10.44
CA ALA A 134 21.21 3.41 -10.00
C ALA A 134 22.27 3.43 -11.12
N LYS A 135 21.87 3.18 -12.38
CA LYS A 135 22.77 3.01 -13.52
C LYS A 135 22.74 4.18 -14.51
N ARG A 136 21.62 4.86 -14.66
CA ARG A 136 21.43 5.96 -15.63
C ARG A 136 21.32 7.33 -14.97
N GLY A 137 21.26 7.40 -13.61
CA GLY A 137 21.16 8.66 -12.88
C GLY A 137 19.80 9.36 -13.04
N SER A 138 18.75 8.65 -13.44
CA SER A 138 17.41 9.22 -13.53
C SER A 138 16.89 9.64 -12.15
N HIS A 139 16.00 10.63 -12.11
CA HIS A 139 15.39 11.06 -10.86
C HIS A 139 14.31 10.07 -10.42
N ILE A 140 14.51 9.40 -9.26
CA ILE A 140 13.66 8.31 -8.79
C ILE A 140 12.18 8.71 -8.71
N VAL A 141 11.86 9.89 -8.20
CA VAL A 141 10.48 10.40 -8.05
C VAL A 141 9.78 10.46 -9.40
N ILE A 142 10.41 11.07 -10.40
CA ILE A 142 9.83 11.22 -11.75
C ILE A 142 9.65 9.84 -12.38
N THR A 143 10.66 8.99 -12.28
CA THR A 143 10.62 7.67 -12.88
C THR A 143 9.52 6.81 -12.26
N THR A 144 9.39 6.81 -10.92
CA THR A 144 8.37 6.01 -10.23
C THR A 144 6.94 6.51 -10.52
N ILE A 145 6.73 7.83 -10.64
CA ILE A 145 5.43 8.38 -11.07
C ILE A 145 5.10 7.93 -12.50
N MET A 146 6.06 8.00 -13.44
CA MET A 146 5.82 7.53 -14.81
C MET A 146 5.47 6.05 -14.85
N PHE A 147 6.12 5.23 -14.01
CA PHE A 147 5.82 3.80 -13.92
C PHE A 147 4.44 3.49 -13.32
N ASN A 148 3.81 4.39 -12.55
CA ASN A 148 2.41 4.23 -12.13
C ASN A 148 1.46 4.28 -13.36
N PHE A 149 1.66 5.26 -14.27
CA PHE A 149 0.85 5.35 -15.49
C PHE A 149 1.05 4.15 -16.42
N ILE A 150 2.30 3.68 -16.55
CA ILE A 150 2.60 2.49 -17.34
C ILE A 150 1.94 1.25 -16.71
N ALA A 151 1.97 1.11 -15.36
CA ALA A 151 1.33 0.02 -14.64
C ALA A 151 -0.18 0.00 -14.88
N ALA A 152 -0.84 1.16 -14.85
CA ALA A 152 -2.27 1.26 -15.15
C ALA A 152 -2.60 0.79 -16.57
N GLY A 153 -1.78 1.17 -17.56
CA GLY A 153 -1.90 0.69 -18.94
C GLY A 153 -1.71 -0.82 -19.07
N VAL A 154 -0.66 -1.37 -18.42
CA VAL A 154 -0.39 -2.82 -18.40
C VAL A 154 -1.53 -3.58 -17.74
N LEU A 155 -1.99 -3.13 -16.57
CA LEU A 155 -3.10 -3.76 -15.86
C LEU A 155 -4.37 -3.75 -16.70
N ASN A 156 -4.71 -2.62 -17.32
CA ASN A 156 -5.87 -2.51 -18.18
C ASN A 156 -5.80 -3.47 -19.38
N PHE A 157 -4.65 -3.58 -20.04
CA PHE A 157 -4.42 -4.55 -21.10
C PHE A 157 -4.71 -5.98 -20.62
N PHE A 158 -4.16 -6.38 -19.48
CA PHE A 158 -4.39 -7.72 -18.95
C PHE A 158 -5.87 -7.96 -18.60
N LEU A 159 -6.55 -6.97 -18.01
CA LEU A 159 -7.95 -7.10 -17.63
C LEU A 159 -8.90 -7.16 -18.84
N VAL A 160 -8.59 -6.44 -19.93
CA VAL A 160 -9.47 -6.36 -21.11
C VAL A 160 -9.20 -7.48 -22.10
N ASP A 161 -7.92 -7.78 -22.36
CA ASP A 161 -7.54 -8.66 -23.46
C ASP A 161 -7.14 -10.09 -23.02
N VAL A 162 -6.65 -10.25 -21.79
CA VAL A 162 -6.07 -11.54 -21.35
C VAL A 162 -6.94 -12.25 -20.31
N LEU A 163 -7.39 -11.54 -19.26
CA LEU A 163 -8.06 -12.13 -18.11
C LEU A 163 -9.59 -12.05 -18.18
N LYS A 164 -10.10 -11.30 -19.14
CA LYS A 164 -11.55 -11.11 -19.31
C LYS A 164 -12.23 -12.41 -19.75
N PRO A 165 -13.33 -12.82 -19.07
CA PRO A 165 -14.14 -13.95 -19.53
C PRO A 165 -14.78 -13.67 -20.89
N LYS A 166 -14.86 -14.70 -21.74
CA LYS A 166 -15.52 -14.58 -23.05
C LYS A 166 -16.99 -14.18 -22.88
N GLY A 167 -17.39 -13.13 -23.56
CA GLY A 167 -18.77 -12.60 -23.51
C GLY A 167 -19.03 -11.58 -22.41
N SER A 168 -18.09 -11.27 -21.54
CA SER A 168 -18.21 -10.16 -20.58
C SER A 168 -17.97 -8.81 -21.28
N MET A 169 -18.71 -7.78 -20.88
CA MET A 169 -18.46 -6.40 -21.29
C MET A 169 -17.57 -5.65 -20.29
N ASP A 170 -17.49 -6.13 -19.04
CA ASP A 170 -16.74 -5.48 -17.98
C ASP A 170 -15.25 -5.73 -18.12
N PRO A 171 -14.38 -4.73 -17.90
CA PRO A 171 -12.93 -4.88 -17.86
C PRO A 171 -12.49 -5.49 -16.52
N ALA A 172 -12.85 -6.76 -16.32
CA ALA A 172 -12.57 -7.49 -15.08
C ALA A 172 -12.08 -8.91 -15.39
N SER A 173 -11.27 -9.46 -14.50
CA SER A 173 -10.87 -10.87 -14.58
C SER A 173 -12.04 -11.81 -14.29
N ALA A 174 -11.87 -13.08 -14.59
CA ALA A 174 -12.77 -14.12 -14.08
C ALA A 174 -12.80 -14.10 -12.55
N ASN A 175 -13.91 -14.57 -11.97
CA ASN A 175 -14.03 -14.71 -10.52
C ASN A 175 -13.00 -15.70 -9.99
N PHE A 176 -12.37 -15.36 -8.88
CA PHE A 176 -11.43 -16.24 -8.23
C PHE A 176 -12.12 -17.51 -7.72
N PRO A 177 -11.47 -18.70 -7.79
CA PRO A 177 -12.00 -19.92 -7.21
C PRO A 177 -12.27 -19.75 -5.71
N VAL A 178 -13.34 -20.37 -5.21
CA VAL A 178 -13.72 -20.29 -3.78
C VAL A 178 -12.58 -20.74 -2.85
N SER A 179 -11.76 -21.69 -3.30
CA SER A 179 -10.59 -22.16 -2.56
C SER A 179 -9.50 -21.11 -2.34
N THR A 180 -9.55 -19.98 -3.05
CA THR A 180 -8.61 -18.86 -2.88
C THR A 180 -9.18 -17.70 -2.05
N HIS A 181 -10.46 -17.77 -1.68
CA HIS A 181 -11.09 -16.72 -0.88
C HIS A 181 -10.56 -16.76 0.55
N LEU A 182 -10.08 -15.60 1.01
CA LEU A 182 -9.59 -15.45 2.38
C LEU A 182 -10.77 -15.34 3.35
N PRO A 183 -10.70 -15.97 4.54
CA PRO A 183 -11.68 -15.75 5.59
C PRO A 183 -11.79 -14.27 5.93
N THR A 184 -13.02 -13.77 5.95
CA THR A 184 -13.31 -12.39 6.36
C THR A 184 -13.37 -12.28 7.87
N PHE A 185 -13.25 -11.07 8.42
CA PHE A 185 -13.50 -10.87 9.85
C PHE A 185 -14.94 -11.18 10.24
N GLN A 186 -15.90 -11.09 9.31
CA GLN A 186 -17.26 -11.54 9.53
C GLN A 186 -17.31 -13.07 9.75
N ASP A 187 -16.60 -13.85 8.92
CA ASP A 187 -16.55 -15.31 9.07
C ASP A 187 -15.93 -15.70 10.42
N ILE A 188 -14.85 -15.02 10.81
CA ILE A 188 -14.21 -15.26 12.11
C ILE A 188 -15.13 -14.87 13.26
N ALA A 189 -15.78 -13.71 13.20
CA ALA A 189 -16.69 -13.25 14.24
C ALA A 189 -17.93 -14.17 14.40
N SER A 190 -18.42 -14.74 13.30
CA SER A 190 -19.53 -15.69 13.33
C SER A 190 -19.21 -16.97 14.11
N LEU A 191 -17.94 -17.43 14.10
CA LEU A 191 -17.49 -18.57 14.91
C LEU A 191 -17.62 -18.33 16.42
N PHE A 192 -17.60 -17.06 16.84
CA PHE A 192 -17.77 -16.64 18.24
C PHE A 192 -19.19 -16.16 18.56
N GLY A 193 -20.16 -16.36 17.65
CA GLY A 193 -21.56 -15.98 17.86
C GLY A 193 -21.90 -14.52 17.53
N PHE A 194 -20.97 -13.75 16.93
CA PHE A 194 -21.17 -12.35 16.55
C PHE A 194 -21.53 -12.22 15.05
N GLU A 195 -22.60 -12.86 14.60
CA GLU A 195 -23.02 -12.94 13.20
C GLU A 195 -23.22 -11.58 12.49
N LYS A 196 -23.55 -10.53 13.25
CA LYS A 196 -23.77 -9.17 12.71
C LYS A 196 -22.51 -8.32 12.71
N ALA A 197 -21.42 -8.77 13.34
CA ALA A 197 -20.17 -8.02 13.39
C ALA A 197 -19.49 -8.03 12.01
N PHE A 198 -18.97 -6.88 11.61
CA PHE A 198 -18.25 -6.68 10.34
C PHE A 198 -19.02 -7.07 9.07
N ARG A 199 -20.35 -7.14 9.16
CA ARG A 199 -21.21 -7.55 8.03
C ARG A 199 -20.92 -6.68 6.79
N SER A 200 -20.72 -7.33 5.65
CA SER A 200 -20.41 -6.68 4.36
C SER A 200 -19.08 -5.91 4.30
N ALA A 201 -18.22 -6.02 5.32
CA ALA A 201 -16.92 -5.39 5.30
C ALA A 201 -15.86 -6.30 4.62
N PRO A 202 -14.98 -5.77 3.78
CA PRO A 202 -14.00 -6.57 3.03
C PRO A 202 -12.75 -6.96 3.84
N ALA A 203 -12.66 -6.55 5.12
CA ALA A 203 -11.53 -6.91 5.98
C ALA A 203 -11.40 -8.42 6.15
N ASN A 204 -10.20 -8.92 6.01
CA ASN A 204 -9.87 -10.34 6.05
C ASN A 204 -8.52 -10.59 6.73
N VAL A 205 -8.09 -11.84 6.79
CA VAL A 205 -6.86 -12.27 7.46
C VAL A 205 -5.58 -11.63 6.90
N SER A 206 -5.60 -10.95 5.76
CA SER A 206 -4.43 -10.21 5.24
C SER A 206 -3.95 -9.09 6.17
N PHE A 207 -4.82 -8.59 7.05
CA PHE A 207 -4.44 -7.65 8.10
C PHE A 207 -3.33 -8.21 9.02
N PHE A 208 -3.41 -9.48 9.39
CA PHE A 208 -2.36 -10.11 10.21
C PHE A 208 -1.05 -10.27 9.44
N ILE A 209 -1.12 -10.49 8.11
CA ILE A 209 0.08 -10.49 7.26
C ILE A 209 0.72 -9.11 7.24
N ALA A 210 -0.08 -8.04 7.16
CA ALA A 210 0.43 -6.67 7.23
C ALA A 210 1.15 -6.38 8.56
N LEU A 211 0.62 -6.86 9.70
CA LEU A 211 1.29 -6.75 10.99
C LEU A 211 2.61 -7.54 11.02
N LEU A 212 2.64 -8.75 10.48
CA LEU A 212 3.86 -9.53 10.34
C LEU A 212 4.88 -8.83 9.44
N ALA A 213 4.43 -8.21 8.35
CA ALA A 213 5.29 -7.41 7.47
C ALA A 213 5.90 -6.21 8.23
N CYS A 214 5.14 -5.54 9.11
CA CYS A 214 5.70 -4.49 9.97
C CYS A 214 6.87 -5.01 10.82
N VAL A 215 6.70 -6.17 11.47
CA VAL A 215 7.76 -6.77 12.28
C VAL A 215 8.95 -7.17 11.42
N ALA A 216 8.70 -7.76 10.25
CA ALA A 216 9.74 -8.19 9.32
C ALA A 216 10.56 -6.99 8.80
N VAL A 217 9.90 -5.90 8.39
CA VAL A 217 10.56 -4.67 7.93
C VAL A 217 11.31 -3.99 9.08
N TRP A 218 10.72 -3.93 10.27
CA TRP A 218 11.42 -3.42 11.45
C TRP A 218 12.71 -4.21 11.72
N TYR A 219 12.64 -5.55 11.72
CA TYR A 219 13.79 -6.40 11.91
C TYR A 219 14.83 -6.18 10.81
N LEU A 220 14.39 -6.15 9.54
CA LEU A 220 15.25 -5.92 8.39
C LEU A 220 15.99 -4.59 8.51
N ILE A 221 15.30 -3.49 8.79
CA ILE A 221 15.91 -2.15 8.82
C ILE A 221 16.81 -1.96 10.04
N TRP A 222 16.40 -2.46 11.22
CA TRP A 222 17.07 -2.12 12.46
C TRP A 222 17.99 -3.22 13.02
N ARG A 223 17.78 -4.48 12.62
CA ARG A 223 18.49 -5.63 13.20
C ARG A 223 19.32 -6.42 12.19
N SER A 224 19.30 -6.08 10.89
CA SER A 224 20.05 -6.80 9.87
C SER A 224 21.26 -6.01 9.34
N PRO A 225 22.30 -6.69 8.82
CA PRO A 225 23.42 -6.04 8.13
C PRO A 225 22.95 -5.26 6.89
N LEU A 226 21.98 -5.80 6.15
CA LEU A 226 21.40 -5.13 4.98
C LEU A 226 20.71 -3.82 5.37
N GLY A 227 19.96 -3.80 6.47
CA GLY A 227 19.33 -2.58 6.97
C GLY A 227 20.38 -1.54 7.41
N TYR A 228 21.51 -1.97 7.96
CA TYR A 228 22.62 -1.06 8.23
C TYR A 228 23.16 -0.43 6.95
N GLU A 229 23.40 -1.22 5.89
CA GLU A 229 23.90 -0.70 4.60
C GLU A 229 22.87 0.27 3.95
N ILE A 230 21.56 -0.04 4.01
CA ILE A 230 20.49 0.83 3.54
C ILE A 230 20.53 2.18 4.26
N ARG A 231 20.57 2.17 5.60
CA ARG A 231 20.61 3.40 6.40
C ARG A 231 21.92 4.19 6.24
N ALA A 232 23.03 3.48 6.09
CA ALA A 232 24.34 4.11 5.86
C ALA A 232 24.35 4.85 4.52
N LEU A 233 23.82 4.22 3.45
CA LEU A 233 23.66 4.85 2.14
C LEU A 233 22.76 6.08 2.20
N GLY A 234 21.63 5.99 2.92
CA GLY A 234 20.67 7.07 3.07
C GLY A 234 21.23 8.29 3.83
N LYS A 235 22.16 8.07 4.77
CA LYS A 235 22.80 9.16 5.51
C LYS A 235 23.88 9.87 4.70
N SER A 236 24.75 9.11 4.02
CA SER A 236 25.84 9.65 3.20
C SER A 236 26.33 8.63 2.19
N GLY A 237 26.03 8.84 0.91
CA GLY A 237 26.52 7.99 -0.17
C GLY A 237 28.06 7.91 -0.24
N PRO A 238 28.81 9.02 -0.14
CA PRO A 238 30.26 8.98 -0.12
C PRO A 238 30.84 8.18 1.07
N ALA A 239 30.33 8.41 2.28
CA ALA A 239 30.78 7.68 3.48
C ALA A 239 30.45 6.18 3.39
N ALA A 240 29.28 5.82 2.88
CA ALA A 240 28.90 4.42 2.65
C ALA A 240 29.85 3.73 1.67
N ARG A 241 30.25 4.39 0.58
CA ARG A 241 31.25 3.87 -0.38
C ARG A 241 32.59 3.64 0.28
N TYR A 242 33.06 4.60 1.09
CA TYR A 242 34.31 4.47 1.82
C TYR A 242 34.30 3.27 2.78
N ALA A 243 33.12 3.00 3.39
CA ALA A 243 32.89 1.84 4.24
C ALA A 243 32.69 0.51 3.48
N GLY A 244 32.86 0.50 2.15
CA GLY A 244 32.74 -0.71 1.32
C GLY A 244 31.32 -1.04 0.84
N VAL A 245 30.32 -0.23 1.16
CA VAL A 245 28.95 -0.41 0.68
C VAL A 245 28.89 -0.10 -0.82
N ARG A 246 28.21 -0.94 -1.58
CA ARG A 246 27.99 -0.75 -3.03
C ARG A 246 26.67 -0.04 -3.29
N PRO A 247 26.64 1.29 -3.61
CA PRO A 247 25.39 2.04 -3.69
C PRO A 247 24.40 1.48 -4.70
N VAL A 248 24.86 1.10 -5.89
CA VAL A 248 24.01 0.53 -6.95
C VAL A 248 23.28 -0.71 -6.45
N LYS A 249 23.99 -1.62 -5.76
CA LYS A 249 23.39 -2.84 -5.21
C LYS A 249 22.34 -2.51 -4.15
N ILE A 250 22.63 -1.59 -3.25
CA ILE A 250 21.72 -1.24 -2.15
C ILE A 250 20.50 -0.48 -2.66
N ILE A 251 20.64 0.44 -3.63
CA ILE A 251 19.50 1.09 -4.30
C ILE A 251 18.56 0.06 -4.90
N MET A 252 19.12 -0.90 -5.68
CA MET A 252 18.32 -1.96 -6.30
C MET A 252 17.57 -2.78 -5.26
N ILE A 253 18.28 -3.27 -4.22
CA ILE A 253 17.69 -4.11 -3.19
C ILE A 253 16.62 -3.35 -2.39
N ALA A 254 16.91 -2.12 -1.95
CA ALA A 254 15.96 -1.32 -1.18
C ALA A 254 14.67 -1.06 -1.96
N MET A 255 14.79 -0.72 -3.24
CA MET A 255 13.61 -0.49 -4.11
C MET A 255 12.86 -1.79 -4.41
N MET A 256 13.57 -2.91 -4.63
CA MET A 256 12.93 -4.20 -4.87
C MET A 256 12.16 -4.68 -3.62
N ILE A 257 12.73 -4.52 -2.42
CA ILE A 257 12.02 -4.81 -1.16
C ILE A 257 10.84 -3.84 -0.96
N SER A 258 11.02 -2.57 -1.32
CA SER A 258 9.94 -1.58 -1.27
C SER A 258 8.76 -1.95 -2.19
N GLY A 259 9.02 -2.61 -3.31
CA GLY A 259 7.98 -3.04 -4.24
C GLY A 259 7.37 -4.41 -3.94
N ALA A 260 8.01 -5.20 -3.06
CA ALA A 260 7.58 -6.56 -2.71
C ALA A 260 6.45 -6.56 -1.67
#